data_0a63d830350853d070061aeaacff87d1
#
_entry.id   0a63d830350853d070061aeaacff87d1
#
_cell.length_a   1.000
_cell.length_b   1.000
_cell.length_c   1.000
_cell.angle_alpha   90.00
_cell.angle_beta   90.00
_cell.angle_gamma   90.00
#
_symmetry.space_group_name_H-M   'P 1'
#
loop_
_entity.id
_entity.type
_entity.pdbx_description
1 polymer ?
#
loop_
_entity_poly.entity_id
_entity_poly.type
_entity_poly.pdbx_seq_one_letter_code
_entity_poly.pdbx_strand_id
1 'polypeptide(L)'
;MNVLTFRDFIFRAQHHIAAKFGAAAIPHWHTYRVRFFFDQSPDQDALSLALSQRYQRLHGIALNSLIADTSDEGLAAWFLEDAQAIAPCTKIIVENDYQRGAEASR
;
A
#
# COMPACT_ATOMS: atom_id res chain seq x y z
N MET A 1 -15.85 -8.01 -21.20
CA MET A 1 -15.71 -7.06 -20.10
C MET A 1 -14.87 -7.70 -19.00
N ASN A 2 -13.91 -6.96 -18.47
CA ASN A 2 -13.11 -7.43 -17.33
C ASN A 2 -13.67 -6.83 -16.06
N VAL A 3 -13.94 -7.70 -15.09
CA VAL A 3 -14.40 -7.29 -13.76
C VAL A 3 -13.37 -7.75 -12.75
N LEU A 4 -12.83 -6.80 -11.99
CA LEU A 4 -11.89 -7.09 -10.91
C LEU A 4 -12.54 -6.75 -9.58
N THR A 5 -12.34 -7.59 -8.60
CA THR A 5 -12.68 -7.27 -7.23
C THR A 5 -11.49 -6.62 -6.54
N PHE A 6 -11.77 -5.80 -5.56
CA PHE A 6 -10.70 -5.16 -4.80
C PHE A 6 -11.01 -5.17 -3.30
N ARG A 7 -9.95 -5.02 -2.52
CA ARG A 7 -10.02 -4.82 -1.06
C ARG A 7 -9.10 -3.67 -0.68
N ASP A 8 -9.54 -2.87 0.26
CA ASP A 8 -8.76 -1.76 0.79
C ASP A 8 -8.19 -2.12 2.15
N PHE A 9 -6.97 -1.65 2.40
CA PHE A 9 -6.38 -1.61 3.73
C PHE A 9 -5.98 -0.17 4.01
N ILE A 10 -6.37 0.35 5.18
CA ILE A 10 -6.10 1.73 5.58
C ILE A 10 -5.21 1.70 6.81
N PHE A 11 -4.13 2.48 6.78
CA PHE A 11 -3.23 2.58 7.90
C PHE A 11 -2.64 3.99 8.01
N ARG A 12 -2.16 4.33 9.20
CA ARG A 12 -1.48 5.60 9.43
C ARG A 12 -0.03 5.32 9.80
N ALA A 13 0.90 5.94 9.07
CA ALA A 13 2.32 5.70 9.24
C ALA A 13 3.12 6.94 8.91
N GLN A 14 4.40 6.92 9.30
CA GLN A 14 5.34 8.00 9.09
C GLN A 14 6.26 7.65 7.94
N HIS A 15 6.63 8.65 7.14
CA HIS A 15 7.67 8.49 6.14
C HIS A 15 8.43 9.79 5.91
N HIS A 16 9.54 9.67 5.19
CA HIS A 16 10.27 10.82 4.64
C HIS A 16 10.88 10.44 3.30
N ILE A 17 11.14 11.44 2.47
CA ILE A 17 11.75 11.26 1.14
C ILE A 17 13.14 11.91 1.19
N ALA A 18 14.18 11.10 1.38
CA ALA A 18 15.54 11.60 1.62
C ALA A 18 16.10 12.43 0.45
N ALA A 19 15.66 12.17 -0.79
CA ALA A 19 16.11 12.91 -1.97
C ALA A 19 15.41 14.25 -2.17
N LYS A 20 14.43 14.58 -1.32
CA LYS A 20 13.67 15.82 -1.41
C LYS A 20 14.19 16.85 -0.42
N PHE A 21 13.73 18.10 -0.57
CA PHE A 21 14.03 19.19 0.33
C PHE A 21 12.75 19.65 1.04
N GLY A 22 12.90 20.39 2.13
CA GLY A 22 11.77 20.95 2.86
C GLY A 22 10.99 19.88 3.62
N ALA A 23 9.67 20.03 3.67
CA ALA A 23 8.81 19.18 4.47
C ALA A 23 8.86 17.70 4.06
N ALA A 24 9.09 17.40 2.77
CA ALA A 24 9.13 16.03 2.29
C ALA A 24 10.34 15.25 2.82
N ALA A 25 11.45 15.94 3.14
CA ALA A 25 12.65 15.31 3.68
C ALA A 25 12.57 15.06 5.18
N ILE A 26 11.60 15.67 5.87
CA ILE A 26 11.40 15.54 7.31
C ILE A 26 10.34 14.47 7.56
N PRO A 27 10.54 13.55 8.51
CA PRO A 27 9.52 12.56 8.85
C PRO A 27 8.16 13.21 9.14
N HIS A 28 7.14 12.71 8.50
CA HIS A 28 5.78 13.20 8.65
C HIS A 28 4.77 12.07 8.50
N TRP A 29 3.57 12.29 8.99
CA TRP A 29 2.53 11.27 9.05
C TRP A 29 1.55 11.41 7.90
N HIS A 30 1.11 10.25 7.37
CA HIS A 30 0.00 10.16 6.44
C HIS A 30 -0.94 9.04 6.84
N THR A 31 -2.21 9.21 6.49
CA THR A 31 -3.14 8.09 6.42
C THR A 31 -3.11 7.59 4.98
N TYR A 32 -2.81 6.31 4.82
CA TYR A 32 -2.74 5.67 3.51
C TYR A 32 -3.93 4.76 3.31
N ARG A 33 -4.47 4.76 2.10
CA ARG A 33 -5.37 3.72 1.63
C ARG A 33 -4.65 2.94 0.54
N VAL A 34 -4.58 1.63 0.71
CA VAL A 34 -4.00 0.75 -0.30
C VAL A 34 -5.12 -0.14 -0.82
N ARG A 35 -5.34 -0.09 -2.13
CA ARG A 35 -6.37 -0.89 -2.80
C ARG A 35 -5.72 -2.01 -3.57
N PHE A 36 -6.16 -3.23 -3.27
CA PHE A 36 -5.60 -4.46 -3.85
C PHE A 36 -6.61 -5.06 -4.80
N PHE A 37 -6.19 -5.26 -6.06
CA PHE A 37 -7.00 -5.92 -7.08
C PHE A 37 -6.46 -7.34 -7.28
N PHE A 38 -7.30 -8.33 -7.00
CA PHE A 38 -6.93 -9.74 -7.13
C PHE A 38 -7.53 -10.33 -8.39
N ASP A 39 -6.79 -11.23 -9.05
CA ASP A 39 -7.13 -11.82 -10.34
C ASP A 39 -8.42 -12.61 -10.35
N GLN A 40 -8.68 -13.31 -9.28
CA GLN A 40 -9.81 -14.22 -9.19
C GLN A 40 -10.63 -13.84 -7.98
N SER A 41 -11.89 -14.24 -7.96
CA SER A 41 -12.78 -13.96 -6.85
C SER A 41 -12.51 -14.94 -5.69
N PRO A 42 -11.43 -14.74 -4.91
CA PRO A 42 -11.23 -15.55 -3.73
C PRO A 42 -12.28 -15.19 -2.68
N ASP A 43 -12.35 -15.98 -1.64
CA ASP A 43 -13.22 -15.68 -0.50
C ASP A 43 -12.86 -14.30 0.07
N GLN A 44 -13.82 -13.37 -0.01
CA GLN A 44 -13.59 -11.98 0.37
C GLN A 44 -13.32 -11.81 1.86
N ASP A 45 -13.94 -12.62 2.69
CA ASP A 45 -13.72 -12.57 4.13
C ASP A 45 -12.32 -13.09 4.48
N ALA A 46 -11.89 -14.16 3.81
CA ALA A 46 -10.54 -14.68 3.99
C ALA A 46 -9.49 -13.68 3.52
N LEU A 47 -9.74 -12.96 2.42
CA LEU A 47 -8.86 -11.90 1.94
C LEU A 47 -8.74 -10.76 2.93
N SER A 48 -9.87 -10.29 3.47
CA SER A 48 -9.87 -9.21 4.45
C SER A 48 -9.06 -9.58 5.69
N LEU A 49 -9.21 -10.81 6.16
CA LEU A 49 -8.45 -11.31 7.30
C LEU A 49 -6.96 -11.39 6.98
N ALA A 50 -6.61 -11.92 5.81
CA ALA A 50 -5.21 -12.05 5.39
C ALA A 50 -4.52 -10.70 5.25
N LEU A 51 -5.20 -9.70 4.68
CA LEU A 51 -4.69 -8.34 4.57
C LEU A 51 -4.45 -7.74 5.95
N SER A 52 -5.42 -7.88 6.85
CA SER A 52 -5.29 -7.35 8.21
C SER A 52 -4.14 -8.02 8.95
N GLN A 53 -4.02 -9.33 8.90
CA GLN A 53 -2.94 -10.07 9.56
C GLN A 53 -1.56 -9.68 9.02
N ARG A 54 -1.46 -9.48 7.71
CA ARG A 54 -0.18 -9.18 7.07
C ARG A 54 0.26 -7.74 7.28
N TYR A 55 -0.68 -6.78 7.20
CA TYR A 55 -0.37 -5.35 7.14
C TYR A 55 -0.67 -4.57 8.42
N GLN A 56 -1.26 -5.18 9.46
CA GLN A 56 -1.53 -4.47 10.70
C GLN A 56 -0.27 -3.88 11.35
N ARG A 57 0.89 -4.50 11.12
CA ARG A 57 2.18 -4.00 11.63
C ARG A 57 2.58 -2.65 11.05
N LEU A 58 1.93 -2.21 9.98
CA LEU A 58 2.24 -0.91 9.35
C LEU A 58 1.63 0.27 10.11
N HIS A 59 0.67 0.02 10.99
CA HIS A 59 0.09 1.09 11.79
C HIS A 59 1.12 1.66 12.76
N GLY A 60 1.32 2.98 12.68
CA GLY A 60 2.14 3.70 13.65
C GLY A 60 3.65 3.55 13.48
N ILE A 61 4.12 2.93 12.40
CA ILE A 61 5.57 2.75 12.19
C ILE A 61 6.16 3.84 11.29
N ALA A 62 7.49 3.92 11.29
CA ALA A 62 8.24 4.66 10.29
C ALA A 62 8.45 3.73 9.08
N LEU A 63 7.77 3.99 7.97
CA LEU A 63 7.82 3.12 6.78
C LEU A 63 9.23 2.95 6.25
N ASN A 64 10.08 3.97 6.39
CA ASN A 64 11.47 3.92 5.94
C ASN A 64 12.31 2.86 6.67
N SER A 65 11.84 2.35 7.81
CA SER A 65 12.51 1.23 8.50
C SER A 65 12.26 -0.12 7.82
N LEU A 66 11.24 -0.21 6.98
CA LEU A 66 10.84 -1.45 6.32
C LEU A 66 10.97 -1.37 4.80
N ILE A 67 10.71 -0.22 4.20
CA ILE A 67 10.59 -0.02 2.77
C ILE A 67 11.62 1.03 2.34
N ALA A 68 12.44 0.70 1.34
CA ALA A 68 13.52 1.57 0.91
C ALA A 68 13.01 2.85 0.24
N ASP A 69 12.05 2.73 -0.67
CA ASP A 69 11.43 3.85 -1.37
C ASP A 69 10.01 4.03 -0.86
N THR A 70 9.79 5.04 -0.03
CA THR A 70 8.49 5.33 0.56
C THR A 70 7.73 6.44 -0.17
N SER A 71 8.16 6.82 -1.38
CA SER A 71 7.33 7.62 -2.28
C SER A 71 6.04 6.86 -2.61
N ASP A 72 5.03 7.54 -3.11
CA ASP A 72 3.78 6.87 -3.49
C ASP A 72 4.06 5.76 -4.52
N GLU A 73 4.93 6.02 -5.50
CA GLU A 73 5.32 5.04 -6.51
C GLU A 73 6.07 3.85 -5.90
N GLY A 74 6.98 4.12 -4.99
CA GLY A 74 7.75 3.07 -4.30
C GLY A 74 6.85 2.20 -3.43
N LEU A 75 5.90 2.80 -2.73
CA LEU A 75 4.92 2.07 -1.94
C LEU A 75 4.03 1.20 -2.82
N ALA A 76 3.54 1.73 -3.95
CA ALA A 76 2.71 0.96 -4.86
C ALA A 76 3.45 -0.27 -5.39
N ALA A 77 4.71 -0.11 -5.77
CA ALA A 77 5.55 -1.22 -6.24
C ALA A 77 5.79 -2.25 -5.13
N TRP A 78 6.09 -1.77 -3.92
CA TRP A 78 6.34 -2.65 -2.78
C TRP A 78 5.11 -3.50 -2.44
N PHE A 79 3.93 -2.87 -2.37
CA PHE A 79 2.69 -3.59 -2.06
C PHE A 79 2.33 -4.60 -3.16
N LEU A 80 2.56 -4.25 -4.43
CA LEU A 80 2.28 -5.17 -5.53
C LEU A 80 3.09 -6.46 -5.40
N GLU A 81 4.38 -6.35 -5.10
CA GLU A 81 5.22 -7.53 -4.90
C GLU A 81 4.86 -8.29 -3.63
N ASP A 82 4.66 -7.57 -2.52
CA ASP A 82 4.40 -8.19 -1.23
C ASP A 82 3.04 -8.90 -1.21
N ALA A 83 2.03 -8.35 -1.85
CA ALA A 83 0.68 -8.90 -1.87
C ALA A 83 0.58 -10.25 -2.61
N GLN A 84 1.55 -10.57 -3.47
CA GLN A 84 1.58 -11.88 -4.16
C GLN A 84 1.62 -13.04 -3.17
N ALA A 85 2.13 -12.81 -1.96
CA ALA A 85 2.15 -13.84 -0.91
C ALA A 85 0.76 -14.18 -0.39
N ILE A 86 -0.22 -13.31 -0.60
CA ILE A 86 -1.62 -13.55 -0.19
C ILE A 86 -2.38 -14.29 -1.29
N ALA A 87 -2.37 -13.73 -2.50
CA ALA A 87 -3.05 -14.25 -3.67
C ALA A 87 -2.53 -13.50 -4.91
N PRO A 88 -2.74 -14.02 -6.13
CA PRO A 88 -2.35 -13.27 -7.33
C PRO A 88 -3.00 -11.90 -7.38
N CYS A 89 -2.17 -10.87 -7.33
CA CYS A 89 -2.58 -9.48 -7.31
C CYS A 89 -2.08 -8.81 -8.60
N THR A 90 -2.99 -8.20 -9.36
CA THR A 90 -2.65 -7.59 -10.64
C THR A 90 -2.38 -6.11 -10.57
N LYS A 91 -2.96 -5.44 -9.57
CA LYS A 91 -2.87 -3.98 -9.49
C LYS A 91 -2.97 -3.53 -8.06
N ILE A 92 -2.22 -2.48 -7.74
CA ILE A 92 -2.27 -1.77 -6.46
C ILE A 92 -2.50 -0.29 -6.76
N ILE A 93 -3.36 0.34 -5.96
CA ILE A 93 -3.47 1.80 -5.89
C ILE A 93 -3.13 2.20 -4.47
N VAL A 94 -2.14 3.06 -4.31
CA VAL A 94 -1.79 3.70 -3.04
C VAL A 94 -2.26 5.14 -3.09
N GLU A 95 -3.01 5.55 -2.09
CA GLU A 95 -3.49 6.93 -1.97
C GLU A 95 -3.21 7.44 -0.56
N ASN A 96 -2.70 8.66 -0.43
CA ASN A 96 -2.48 9.28 0.87
C ASN A 96 -3.59 10.32 1.16
N ASP A 97 -3.58 10.85 2.40
CA ASP A 97 -4.60 11.79 2.88
C ASP A 97 -4.52 13.19 2.24
N TYR A 98 -3.54 13.43 1.36
CA TYR A 98 -3.49 14.62 0.52
C TYR A 98 -4.13 14.37 -0.85
N GLN A 99 -4.84 13.24 -1.02
CA GLN A 99 -5.50 12.84 -2.26
C GLN A 99 -4.52 12.67 -3.42
N ARG A 100 -3.31 12.23 -3.09
CA ARG A 100 -2.24 11.87 -4.04
C ARG A 100 -1.97 10.40 -3.93
N GLY A 101 -1.45 9.84 -5.00
CA GLY A 101 -1.10 8.44 -4.96
C GLY A 101 -0.44 7.97 -6.22
N ALA A 102 -0.31 6.66 -6.31
CA ALA A 102 0.28 5.97 -7.44
C ALA A 102 -0.40 4.64 -7.66
N GLU A 103 -0.32 4.17 -8.88
CA GLU A 103 -0.83 2.86 -9.28
C GLU A 103 0.35 2.03 -9.81
N ALA A 104 0.41 0.77 -9.39
CA ALA A 104 1.32 -0.21 -9.96
C ALA A 104 0.51 -1.39 -10.47
N SER A 105 0.89 -1.93 -11.61
CA SER A 105 0.19 -3.08 -12.21
C SER A 105 1.17 -4.05 -12.84
N ARG A 106 0.76 -5.27 -12.95
CA ARG A 106 1.49 -6.32 -13.65
C ARG A 106 1.04 -6.43 -15.09
#